data_fd0349ef03d2b268c1a15504326bc968
#
_entry.id   fd0349ef03d2b268c1a15504326bc968
#
_cell.length_a   1.000
_cell.length_b   1.000
_cell.length_c   1.000
_cell.angle_alpha   90.00
_cell.angle_beta   90.00
_cell.angle_gamma   90.00
#
_symmetry.space_group_name_H-M   'P 1'
#
loop_
_entity.id
_entity.type
_entity.pdbx_description
1 polymer ?
#
loop_
_entity_poly.entity_id
_entity_poly.type
_entity_poly.pdbx_seq_one_letter_code
_entity_poly.pdbx_strand_id
1 'polypeptide(L)' 'NASQISAEDFQAAVGDILTVDEPYYLYDETNDVYMIYDAAEDIHYFYVKEVR' A
#
# COMPACT_ATOMS: atom_id res chain seq x y z
N ASN A 1 6.04 3.14 11.68
CA ASN A 1 4.75 2.47 11.87
C ASN A 1 3.82 2.73 10.71
N ALA A 2 3.28 1.66 10.15
CA ALA A 2 2.33 1.78 9.05
C ALA A 2 0.91 1.79 9.60
N SER A 3 0.09 2.64 9.00
CA SER A 3 -1.33 2.72 9.35
C SER A 3 -2.16 2.23 8.17
N GLN A 4 -3.28 1.59 8.47
CA GLN A 4 -4.17 1.14 7.44
C GLN A 4 -4.93 2.31 6.84
N ILE A 5 -5.02 2.35 5.52
CA ILE A 5 -5.77 3.38 4.80
C ILE A 5 -6.77 2.70 3.87
N SER A 6 -7.69 3.47 3.32
CA SER A 6 -8.68 2.92 2.41
C SER A 6 -8.05 2.61 1.05
N ALA A 7 -8.69 1.71 0.30
CA ALA A 7 -8.25 1.39 -1.06
C ALA A 7 -8.31 2.64 -1.93
N GLU A 8 -9.31 3.48 -1.71
CA GLU A 8 -9.50 4.71 -2.45
C GLU A 8 -8.33 5.67 -2.25
N ASP A 9 -7.93 5.86 -0.98
CA ASP A 9 -6.81 6.72 -0.64
C ASP A 9 -5.51 6.18 -1.20
N PHE A 10 -5.34 4.87 -1.12
CA PHE A 10 -4.16 4.22 -1.64
C PHE A 10 -4.04 4.44 -3.15
N GLN A 11 -5.14 4.21 -3.86
CA GLN A 11 -5.13 4.37 -5.32
C GLN A 11 -4.88 5.82 -5.73
N ALA A 12 -5.43 6.77 -4.98
CA ALA A 12 -5.20 8.18 -5.27
C ALA A 12 -3.73 8.55 -5.14
N ALA A 13 -3.03 7.90 -4.22
CA ALA A 13 -1.62 8.21 -3.96
C ALA A 13 -0.68 7.52 -4.94
N VAL A 14 -0.93 6.25 -5.27
CA VAL A 14 0.03 5.47 -6.08
C VAL A 14 -0.41 5.23 -7.51
N GLY A 15 -1.67 5.45 -7.81
CA GLY A 15 -2.19 5.29 -9.17
C GLY A 15 -2.64 3.87 -9.45
N ASP A 16 -1.69 3.01 -9.78
CA ASP A 16 -1.98 1.60 -10.05
C ASP A 16 -1.83 0.78 -8.80
N ILE A 17 -2.76 -0.14 -8.56
CA ILE A 17 -2.63 -1.05 -7.44
C ILE A 17 -2.73 -2.49 -7.91
N LEU A 18 -1.89 -3.31 -7.31
CA LEU A 18 -1.87 -4.74 -7.57
C LEU A 18 -3.09 -5.39 -6.93
N THR A 19 -3.76 -6.24 -7.68
CA THR A 19 -4.90 -6.99 -7.16
C THR A 19 -4.39 -8.26 -6.48
N VAL A 20 -4.75 -8.41 -5.21
CA VAL A 20 -4.39 -9.59 -4.42
C VAL A 20 -5.63 -10.13 -3.73
N ASP A 21 -5.54 -11.30 -3.11
CA ASP A 21 -6.71 -11.99 -2.56
C ASP A 21 -7.26 -11.34 -1.30
N GLU A 22 -6.38 -10.95 -0.36
CA GLU A 22 -6.81 -10.34 0.90
C GLU A 22 -6.01 -9.08 1.17
N PRO A 23 -6.30 -7.98 0.45
CA PRO A 23 -5.47 -6.79 0.56
C PRO A 23 -5.74 -5.96 1.80
N TYR A 24 -4.66 -5.52 2.41
CA TYR A 24 -4.66 -4.47 3.42
C TYR A 24 -3.79 -3.35 2.88
N TYR A 25 -4.35 -2.16 2.80
CA TYR A 25 -3.63 -1.00 2.25
C TYR A 25 -3.04 -0.21 3.40
N LEU A 26 -1.73 -0.01 3.36
CA LEU A 26 -1.00 0.58 4.47
C LEU A 26 -0.16 1.76 3.99
N TYR A 27 0.04 2.71 4.87
CA TYR A 27 0.91 3.85 4.60
C TYR A 27 1.84 4.06 5.79
N ASP A 28 3.13 4.10 5.51
CA ASP A 28 4.16 4.39 6.51
C ASP A 28 4.52 5.86 6.38
N GLU A 29 4.01 6.65 7.28
CA GLU A 29 4.18 8.10 7.28
C GLU A 29 5.65 8.50 7.49
N THR A 30 6.36 7.76 8.30
CA THR A 30 7.75 8.07 8.63
C THR A 30 8.65 7.99 7.41
N ASN A 31 8.46 6.97 6.60
CA ASN A 31 9.29 6.73 5.42
C ASN A 31 8.61 7.08 4.11
N ASP A 32 7.35 7.54 4.19
CA ASP A 32 6.55 7.88 3.01
C ASP A 32 6.48 6.72 2.02
N VAL A 33 6.15 5.55 2.55
CA VAL A 33 6.06 4.32 1.76
C VAL A 33 4.66 3.75 1.84
N TYR A 34 4.12 3.38 0.69
CA TYR A 34 2.83 2.72 0.61
C TYR A 34 3.03 1.23 0.42
N MET A 35 2.18 0.44 1.04
CA MET A 35 2.32 -1.02 1.02
C MET A 35 0.96 -1.67 0.83
N ILE A 36 0.94 -2.80 0.12
CA ILE A 36 -0.20 -3.70 0.13
C ILE A 36 0.27 -4.97 0.83
N TYR A 37 -0.45 -5.35 1.89
CA TYR A 37 -0.20 -6.62 2.55
C TYR A 37 -1.28 -7.61 2.11
N ASP A 38 -0.85 -8.72 1.53
CA ASP A 38 -1.76 -9.80 1.16
C ASP A 38 -1.78 -10.80 2.30
N ALA A 39 -2.84 -10.80 3.08
CA ALA A 39 -2.96 -11.67 4.24
C ALA A 39 -3.10 -13.14 3.84
N ALA A 40 -3.64 -13.41 2.65
CA ALA A 40 -3.79 -14.79 2.19
C ALA A 40 -2.44 -15.46 1.96
N GLU A 41 -1.48 -14.71 1.44
CA GLU A 41 -0.15 -15.23 1.11
C GLU A 41 0.93 -14.77 2.09
N ASP A 42 0.58 -13.87 2.99
CA ASP A 42 1.51 -13.27 3.96
C ASP A 42 2.67 -12.60 3.23
N ILE A 43 2.35 -11.79 2.24
CA ILE A 43 3.34 -11.08 1.42
C ILE A 43 3.07 -9.60 1.48
N HIS A 44 4.13 -8.81 1.61
CA HIS A 44 4.05 -7.35 1.56
C HIS A 44 4.59 -6.88 0.21
N TYR A 45 3.81 -6.01 -0.45
CA TYR A 45 4.21 -5.38 -1.70
C TYR A 45 4.42 -3.91 -1.42
N PHE A 46 5.62 -3.40 -1.72
CA PHE A 46 5.98 -2.03 -1.42
C PHE A 46 5.86 -1.14 -2.66
N TYR A 47 5.27 0.02 -2.46
CA TYR A 47 5.12 1.01 -3.50
C TYR A 47 5.84 2.27 -3.08
N VAL A 48 6.82 2.68 -3.85
CA VAL A 48 7.57 3.90 -3.56
C VAL A 48 7.01 5.01 -4.43
N LYS A 49 6.63 6.09 -3.77
CA LYS A 49 6.08 7.22 -4.49
C LYS A 49 7.19 7.89 -5.28
N GLU A 50 6.96 8.09 -6.56
CA GLU A 50 7.94 8.71 -7.43
C GLU A 50 7.90 10.21 -7.28
N VAL A 51 9.07 10.82 -7.09
CA VAL A 51 9.19 12.27 -6.92
C VAL A 51 9.83 12.85 -8.16
N ARG A 52 9.26 13.92 -8.67
CA ARG A 52 9.76 14.59 -9.86
C ARG A 52 10.24 15.98 -9.54
#